data_74d6f9c1f873bd3452d5871130a16fb0
#
_entry.id   74d6f9c1f873bd3452d5871130a16fb0
#
_cell.length_a   1.000
_cell.length_b   1.000
_cell.length_c   1.000
_cell.angle_alpha   90.00
_cell.angle_beta   90.00
_cell.angle_gamma   90.00
#
_symmetry.space_group_name_H-M   'P 1'
#
loop_
_entity.id
_entity.type
_entity.pdbx_description
1 polymer ?
#
loop_
_entity_poly.entity_id
_entity_poly.type
_entity_poly.pdbx_seq_one_letter_code
_entity_poly.pdbx_strand_id
1 'polypeptide(L)'
;MKDLGHGANVNNMAKQFGKNEENIIDFSSNVNPHIISNLGKYVLEGLEKSRSYPDINYTNLRENISDYINIDSKNIIPGNGATEIIYLLMKSIKKRIAILNPTFS
;
A
#
# COMPACT_ATOMS: atom_id res chain seq x y z
N MET A 1 -15.68 2.22 25.70
CA MET A 1 -15.09 3.05 24.63
C MET A 1 -15.51 2.42 23.32
N LYS A 2 -16.20 3.13 22.42
CA LYS A 2 -16.54 2.57 21.12
C LYS A 2 -15.23 2.36 20.35
N ASP A 3 -15.01 1.16 19.86
CA ASP A 3 -13.93 0.89 18.92
C ASP A 3 -14.20 1.73 17.67
N LEU A 4 -13.35 2.72 17.44
CA LEU A 4 -13.48 3.62 16.29
C LEU A 4 -12.89 3.01 14.99
N GLY A 5 -12.38 1.77 15.09
CA GLY A 5 -11.77 1.08 13.96
C GLY A 5 -10.43 1.70 13.53
N HIS A 6 -10.03 1.39 12.30
CA HIS A 6 -8.84 1.98 11.68
C HIS A 6 -9.04 3.46 11.33
N GLY A 7 -7.96 4.24 11.28
CA GLY A 7 -7.98 5.61 10.76
C GLY A 7 -8.43 5.68 9.29
N ALA A 8 -8.46 6.87 8.71
CA ALA A 8 -8.89 7.16 7.34
C ALA A 8 -10.38 6.87 7.05
N ASN A 9 -11.24 6.84 8.08
CA ASN A 9 -12.66 6.56 7.92
C ASN A 9 -13.51 7.83 8.02
N VAL A 10 -13.18 8.83 7.20
CA VAL A 10 -13.81 10.16 7.21
C VAL A 10 -15.32 10.07 7.00
N ASN A 11 -15.79 9.19 6.11
CA ASN A 11 -17.23 9.02 5.83
C ASN A 11 -18.02 8.60 7.08
N ASN A 12 -17.53 7.60 7.83
CA ASN A 12 -18.19 7.18 9.07
C ASN A 12 -18.14 8.25 10.16
N MET A 13 -17.03 8.95 10.27
CA MET A 13 -16.90 10.06 11.22
C MET A 13 -17.86 11.21 10.87
N ALA A 14 -17.97 11.57 9.59
CA ALA A 14 -18.90 12.57 9.13
C ALA A 14 -20.34 12.22 9.54
N LYS A 15 -20.77 10.99 9.26
CA LYS A 15 -22.10 10.51 9.66
C LYS A 15 -22.30 10.51 11.18
N GLN A 16 -21.31 10.05 11.93
CA GLN A 16 -21.40 9.98 13.38
C GLN A 16 -21.53 11.36 14.04
N PHE A 17 -20.83 12.35 13.49
CA PHE A 17 -20.83 13.71 14.04
C PHE A 17 -21.81 14.67 13.32
N GLY A 18 -22.58 14.19 12.34
CA GLY A 18 -23.50 15.01 11.58
C GLY A 18 -22.81 16.15 10.82
N LYS A 19 -21.62 15.90 10.30
CA LYS A 19 -20.81 16.85 9.55
C LYS A 19 -20.68 16.43 8.08
N ASN A 20 -20.39 17.38 7.20
CA ASN A 20 -19.98 17.07 5.84
C ASN A 20 -18.52 16.59 5.84
N GLU A 21 -18.19 15.62 4.99
CA GLU A 21 -16.83 15.08 4.84
C GLU A 21 -15.80 16.16 4.54
N GLU A 22 -16.18 17.15 3.70
CA GLU A 22 -15.33 18.29 3.33
C GLU A 22 -14.92 19.18 4.52
N ASN A 23 -15.66 19.11 5.62
CA ASN A 23 -15.38 19.89 6.83
C ASN A 23 -14.59 19.09 7.88
N ILE A 24 -14.08 17.91 7.51
CA ILE A 24 -13.28 17.07 8.40
C ILE A 24 -11.83 17.07 7.94
N ILE A 25 -10.92 17.45 8.83
CA ILE A 25 -9.49 17.32 8.59
C ILE A 25 -9.05 16.00 9.21
N ASP A 26 -8.60 15.06 8.36
CA ASP A 26 -8.18 13.72 8.79
C ASP A 26 -6.71 13.71 9.21
N PHE A 27 -6.46 13.59 10.52
CA PHE A 27 -5.14 13.34 11.09
C PHE A 27 -4.93 11.87 11.50
N SER A 28 -5.87 10.98 11.16
CA SER A 28 -5.84 9.59 11.58
C SER A 28 -5.11 8.66 10.60
N SER A 29 -4.70 9.19 9.46
CA SER A 29 -3.97 8.44 8.44
C SER A 29 -2.69 9.17 8.01
N ASN A 30 -1.69 8.39 7.61
CA ASN A 30 -0.41 8.91 7.12
C ASN A 30 -0.33 8.95 5.59
N VAL A 31 -1.45 9.18 4.92
CA VAL A 31 -1.49 9.30 3.46
C VAL A 31 -0.76 10.57 3.02
N ASN A 32 0.13 10.43 2.05
CA ASN A 32 0.82 11.58 1.47
C ASN A 32 -0.18 12.44 0.67
N PRO A 33 -0.41 13.71 1.04
CA PRO A 33 -1.35 14.59 0.32
C PRO A 33 -0.80 15.08 -1.03
N HIS A 34 0.50 14.91 -1.29
CA HIS A 34 1.11 15.35 -2.53
C HIS A 34 0.91 14.32 -3.64
N ILE A 35 0.29 14.76 -4.72
CA ILE A 35 0.10 13.95 -5.92
C ILE A 35 1.41 13.94 -6.72
N ILE A 36 1.81 12.77 -7.19
CA ILE A 36 2.98 12.61 -8.06
C ILE A 36 2.75 13.39 -9.36
N SER A 37 3.73 14.20 -9.75
CA SER A 37 3.70 14.92 -11.02
C SER A 37 3.50 13.94 -12.18
N ASN A 38 2.64 14.31 -13.12
CA ASN A 38 2.33 13.49 -14.30
C ASN A 38 1.69 12.11 -14.01
N LEU A 39 1.08 11.91 -12.83
CA LEU A 39 0.41 10.66 -12.49
C LEU A 39 -0.56 10.19 -13.60
N GLY A 40 -1.34 11.11 -14.17
CA GLY A 40 -2.27 10.81 -15.28
C GLY A 40 -1.59 10.18 -16.50
N LYS A 41 -0.39 10.64 -16.85
CA LYS A 41 0.40 10.05 -17.94
C LYS A 41 0.76 8.59 -17.65
N TYR A 42 1.27 8.32 -16.46
CA TYR A 42 1.64 6.94 -16.06
C TYR A 42 0.43 6.01 -15.99
N VAL A 43 -0.73 6.52 -15.55
CA VAL A 43 -1.99 5.75 -15.55
C VAL A 43 -2.41 5.39 -16.98
N LEU A 44 -2.36 6.33 -17.92
CA LEU A 44 -2.70 6.08 -19.32
C LEU A 44 -1.74 5.07 -19.97
N GLU A 45 -0.44 5.20 -19.77
CA GLU A 45 0.56 4.25 -20.24
C GLU A 45 0.32 2.84 -19.64
N GLY A 46 -0.03 2.77 -18.37
CA GLY A 46 -0.39 1.51 -17.71
C GLY A 46 -1.65 0.88 -18.30
N LEU A 47 -2.65 1.68 -18.62
CA LEU A 47 -3.88 1.22 -19.24
C LEU A 47 -3.63 0.63 -20.63
N GLU A 48 -2.79 1.23 -21.45
CA GLU A 48 -2.39 0.68 -22.74
C GLU A 48 -1.69 -0.67 -22.60
N LYS A 49 -0.79 -0.79 -21.64
CA LYS A 49 -0.06 -2.04 -21.35
C LYS A 49 -0.96 -3.15 -20.78
N SER A 50 -2.13 -2.81 -20.23
CA SER A 50 -3.07 -3.79 -19.67
C SER A 50 -3.66 -4.76 -20.70
N ARG A 51 -3.47 -4.49 -22.00
CA ARG A 51 -3.89 -5.38 -23.11
C ARG A 51 -3.00 -6.62 -23.25
N SER A 52 -1.85 -6.64 -22.60
CA SER A 52 -0.92 -7.78 -22.62
C SER A 52 -0.80 -8.40 -21.24
N TYR A 53 -0.44 -9.67 -21.20
CA TYR A 53 -0.19 -10.36 -19.95
C TYR A 53 1.02 -9.71 -19.25
N PRO A 54 0.94 -9.42 -17.96
CA PRO A 54 2.04 -8.78 -17.24
C PRO A 54 3.26 -9.71 -17.10
N ASP A 55 4.45 -9.11 -16.98
CA ASP A 55 5.67 -9.86 -16.65
C ASP A 55 5.55 -10.45 -15.23
N ILE A 56 5.42 -11.78 -15.17
CA ILE A 56 5.29 -12.53 -13.92
C ILE A 56 6.53 -12.45 -13.02
N ASN A 57 7.68 -12.09 -13.57
CA ASN A 57 8.94 -11.94 -12.83
C ASN A 57 9.16 -10.51 -12.33
N TYR A 58 8.31 -9.57 -12.73
CA TYR A 58 8.47 -8.15 -12.39
C TYR A 58 9.85 -7.58 -12.73
N THR A 59 10.44 -8.02 -13.85
CA THR A 59 11.84 -7.74 -14.20
C THR A 59 12.17 -6.26 -14.14
N ASN A 60 11.50 -5.44 -14.96
CA ASN A 60 11.73 -4.00 -15.01
C ASN A 60 11.46 -3.30 -13.66
N LEU A 61 10.44 -3.75 -12.93
CA LEU A 61 10.11 -3.16 -11.62
C LEU A 61 11.22 -3.44 -10.62
N ARG A 62 11.71 -4.68 -10.57
CA ARG A 62 12.79 -5.09 -9.66
C ARG A 62 14.10 -4.38 -9.98
N GLU A 63 14.42 -4.21 -11.27
CA GLU A 63 15.60 -3.47 -11.71
C GLU A 63 15.52 -2.00 -11.31
N ASN A 64 14.41 -1.32 -11.58
CA ASN A 64 14.22 0.07 -11.17
C ASN A 64 14.29 0.27 -9.66
N ILE A 65 13.73 -0.66 -8.87
CA ILE A 65 13.86 -0.61 -7.41
C ILE A 65 15.31 -0.85 -6.99
N SER A 66 15.99 -1.83 -7.62
CA SER A 66 17.39 -2.14 -7.40
C SER A 66 18.27 -0.90 -7.55
N ASP A 67 18.10 -0.17 -8.65
CA ASP A 67 18.83 1.06 -8.93
C ASP A 67 18.53 2.15 -7.89
N TYR A 68 17.26 2.28 -7.49
CA TYR A 68 16.83 3.30 -6.54
C TYR A 68 17.37 3.08 -5.12
N ILE A 69 17.38 1.84 -4.64
CA ILE A 69 17.80 1.50 -3.27
C ILE A 69 19.19 0.88 -3.19
N ASN A 70 19.88 0.69 -4.32
CA ASN A 70 21.21 0.08 -4.42
C ASN A 70 21.29 -1.33 -3.77
N ILE A 71 20.31 -2.18 -4.06
CA ILE A 71 20.25 -3.58 -3.62
C ILE A 71 20.05 -4.46 -4.84
N ASP A 72 20.75 -5.61 -4.94
CA ASP A 72 20.61 -6.55 -6.04
C ASP A 72 19.14 -6.94 -6.26
N SER A 73 18.68 -6.83 -7.50
CA SER A 73 17.30 -7.13 -7.90
C SER A 73 16.83 -8.54 -7.52
N LYS A 74 17.75 -9.50 -7.34
CA LYS A 74 17.44 -10.85 -6.85
C LYS A 74 16.90 -10.86 -5.42
N ASN A 75 17.24 -9.85 -4.62
CA ASN A 75 16.83 -9.71 -3.22
C ASN A 75 15.55 -8.87 -3.07
N ILE A 76 14.90 -8.54 -4.17
CA ILE A 76 13.71 -7.70 -4.18
C ILE A 76 12.48 -8.54 -4.55
N ILE A 77 11.47 -8.50 -3.71
CA ILE A 77 10.17 -9.12 -3.96
C ILE A 77 9.13 -7.99 -3.90
N PRO A 78 8.57 -7.58 -5.03
CA PRO A 78 7.49 -6.61 -5.04
C PRO A 78 6.17 -7.25 -4.62
N GLY A 79 5.29 -6.45 -4.00
CA GLY A 79 3.96 -6.87 -3.60
C GLY A 79 2.97 -5.70 -3.62
N ASN A 80 1.69 -6.02 -3.61
CA ASN A 80 0.61 -5.04 -3.58
C ASN A 80 0.38 -4.54 -2.14
N GLY A 81 1.31 -3.73 -1.67
CA GLY A 81 1.33 -3.18 -0.33
C GLY A 81 1.88 -4.14 0.73
N ALA A 82 2.07 -3.59 1.94
CA ALA A 82 2.65 -4.31 3.07
C ALA A 82 1.86 -5.55 3.47
N THR A 83 0.54 -5.50 3.38
CA THR A 83 -0.33 -6.61 3.78
C THR A 83 -0.04 -7.87 2.96
N GLU A 84 0.06 -7.76 1.64
CA GLU A 84 0.40 -8.92 0.81
C GLU A 84 1.76 -9.50 1.18
N ILE A 85 2.77 -8.65 1.36
CA ILE A 85 4.11 -9.09 1.75
C ILE A 85 4.11 -9.80 3.10
N ILE A 86 3.36 -9.30 4.09
CA ILE A 86 3.20 -9.96 5.38
C ILE A 86 2.60 -11.36 5.20
N TYR A 87 1.52 -11.49 4.42
CA TYR A 87 0.91 -12.80 4.17
C TYR A 87 1.86 -13.77 3.45
N LEU A 88 2.60 -13.31 2.44
CA LEU A 88 3.58 -14.12 1.73
C LEU A 88 4.71 -14.58 2.65
N LEU A 89 5.22 -13.66 3.47
CA LEU A 89 6.26 -13.96 4.46
C LEU A 89 5.76 -15.01 5.46
N MET A 90 4.58 -14.83 6.05
CA MET A 90 4.01 -15.77 7.01
C MET A 90 3.81 -17.16 6.40
N LYS A 91 3.36 -17.25 5.15
CA LYS A 91 3.21 -18.52 4.44
C LYS A 91 4.56 -19.21 4.14
N SER A 92 5.61 -18.44 3.94
CA SER A 92 6.95 -19.00 3.66
C SER A 92 7.63 -19.56 4.90
N ILE A 93 7.31 -19.03 6.08
CA ILE A 93 7.89 -19.45 7.35
C ILE A 93 7.15 -20.67 7.89
N LYS A 94 7.73 -21.87 7.77
CA LYS A 94 7.18 -23.12 8.30
C LYS A 94 7.49 -23.35 9.78
N LYS A 95 7.43 -22.30 10.61
CA LYS A 95 7.78 -22.33 12.04
C LYS A 95 6.75 -21.57 12.87
N ARG A 96 6.77 -21.75 14.18
CA ARG A 96 6.00 -20.90 15.10
C ARG A 96 6.55 -19.47 15.07
N ILE A 97 5.64 -18.51 15.02
CA ILE A 97 5.95 -17.09 14.96
C ILE A 97 5.35 -16.43 16.20
N ALA A 98 6.12 -15.60 16.88
CA ALA A 98 5.65 -14.72 17.93
C ALA A 98 5.57 -13.28 17.39
N ILE A 99 4.45 -12.60 17.67
CA ILE A 99 4.24 -11.22 17.29
C ILE A 99 4.09 -10.40 18.57
N LEU A 100 4.92 -9.39 18.71
CA LEU A 100 4.83 -8.46 19.82
C LEU A 100 3.73 -7.43 19.56
N ASN A 101 2.80 -7.31 20.49
CA ASN A 101 1.73 -6.32 20.44
C ASN A 101 2.08 -5.10 21.32
N PRO A 102 1.59 -3.90 20.95
CA PRO A 102 0.77 -3.56 19.78
C PRO A 102 1.59 -3.55 18.48
N THR A 103 0.96 -4.01 17.38
CA THR A 103 1.56 -4.02 16.04
C THR A 103 0.50 -3.67 15.00
N PHE A 104 0.88 -3.69 13.71
CA PHE A 104 -0.04 -3.51 12.60
C PHE A 104 -1.12 -4.61 12.61
N SER A 105 -2.39 -4.21 12.49
CA SER A 105 -3.57 -5.07 12.54
C SER A 105 -4.20 -5.25 11.17
#